data_3dfe7474056685b31a1253e2ba59b770
#
_entry.id   3dfe7474056685b31a1253e2ba59b770
#
_cell.length_a   1.000
_cell.length_b   1.000
_cell.length_c   1.000
_cell.angle_alpha   90.00
_cell.angle_beta   90.00
_cell.angle_gamma   90.00
#
_symmetry.space_group_name_H-M   'P 1'
#
loop_
_entity.id
_entity.type
_entity.pdbx_description
1 polymer ?
#
loop_
_entity_poly.entity_id
_entity_poly.type
_entity_poly.pdbx_seq_one_letter_code
_entity_poly.pdbx_strand_id
1 'polypeptide(L)'
;ILLGKQYYDFIAEMSQLDRQFFDHNGAGNIIGISEPMIDLYRLLYQIRKKDVTTILYGESGTGKNLVAKCLHKNSLRRENPFVSVNCPAIPGELLESELFGHMKGSFTGADSDKEGKFQAANSGTIFLDEIGDMDIGLQAKVLRVLESGEIEKVGSNTVSYTHLRAHETR
;
A
#
# COMPACT_ATOMS: atom_id res chain seq x y z
N ILE A 1 1.97 12.35 -32.01
CA ILE A 1 1.22 11.39 -32.85
C ILE A 1 1.69 9.96 -32.63
N LEU A 2 3.01 9.70 -32.47
CA LEU A 2 3.56 8.37 -32.19
C LEU A 2 3.20 7.84 -30.77
N LEU A 3 3.14 8.72 -29.77
CA LEU A 3 2.78 8.36 -28.40
C LEU A 3 1.34 7.84 -28.27
N GLY A 4 0.42 8.39 -29.05
CA GLY A 4 -0.95 7.88 -29.11
C GLY A 4 -1.04 6.44 -29.66
N LYS A 5 -0.18 6.08 -30.61
CA LYS A 5 -0.20 4.74 -31.21
C LYS A 5 0.20 3.67 -30.20
N GLN A 6 1.28 3.86 -29.44
CA GLN A 6 1.72 2.89 -28.42
C GLN A 6 0.66 2.66 -27.32
N TYR A 7 -0.03 3.74 -26.90
CA TYR A 7 -1.14 3.63 -25.96
C TYR A 7 -2.30 2.84 -26.56
N TYR A 8 -2.70 3.13 -27.81
CA TYR A 8 -3.75 2.38 -28.49
C TYR A 8 -3.38 0.93 -28.77
N ASP A 9 -2.13 0.65 -29.13
CA ASP A 9 -1.62 -0.70 -29.32
C ASP A 9 -1.68 -1.47 -27.99
N PHE A 10 -1.24 -0.88 -26.88
CA PHE A 10 -1.36 -1.45 -25.54
C PHE A 10 -2.82 -1.75 -25.16
N ILE A 11 -3.74 -0.79 -25.37
CA ILE A 11 -5.17 -1.00 -25.11
C ILE A 11 -5.74 -2.08 -26.04
N ALA A 12 -5.27 -2.20 -27.29
CA ALA A 12 -5.71 -3.21 -28.24
C ALA A 12 -5.30 -4.65 -27.85
N GLU A 13 -4.16 -4.79 -27.18
CA GLU A 13 -3.67 -6.08 -26.65
C GLU A 13 -4.47 -6.59 -25.44
N MET A 14 -5.31 -5.73 -24.84
CA MET A 14 -6.08 -6.04 -23.64
C MET A 14 -7.42 -6.69 -23.98
N SER A 15 -7.89 -7.60 -23.12
CA SER A 15 -9.27 -8.12 -23.21
C SER A 15 -10.31 -7.00 -23.03
N GLN A 16 -11.53 -7.21 -23.50
CA GLN A 16 -12.61 -6.21 -23.40
C GLN A 16 -12.92 -5.82 -21.95
N LEU A 17 -12.81 -6.74 -21.00
CA LEU A 17 -12.94 -6.50 -19.56
C LEU A 17 -11.78 -5.65 -19.01
N ASP A 18 -10.61 -5.85 -19.56
CA ASP A 18 -9.41 -5.14 -19.13
C ASP A 18 -9.35 -3.72 -19.71
N ARG A 19 -9.97 -3.47 -20.88
CA ARG A 19 -10.14 -2.10 -21.43
C ARG A 19 -10.98 -1.23 -20.53
N GLN A 20 -12.02 -1.76 -19.89
CA GLN A 20 -12.82 -1.03 -18.90
C GLN A 20 -12.00 -0.60 -17.68
N PHE A 21 -10.90 -1.30 -17.40
CA PHE A 21 -9.96 -0.93 -16.36
C PHE A 21 -9.29 0.43 -16.63
N PHE A 22 -8.96 0.72 -17.89
CA PHE A 22 -8.27 1.96 -18.27
C PHE A 22 -9.23 3.06 -18.72
N ASP A 23 -10.40 2.73 -19.28
CA ASP A 23 -11.26 3.69 -19.96
C ASP A 23 -12.18 4.54 -19.06
N HIS A 24 -12.61 4.09 -17.88
CA HIS A 24 -13.65 4.82 -17.15
C HIS A 24 -13.41 5.08 -15.66
N ASN A 25 -12.56 4.30 -14.97
CA ASN A 25 -12.22 4.50 -13.55
C ASN A 25 -10.99 3.69 -13.10
N GLY A 26 -10.40 2.91 -13.96
CA GLY A 26 -9.47 1.87 -13.59
C GLY A 26 -8.09 2.35 -13.15
N ALA A 27 -7.56 3.36 -13.80
CA ALA A 27 -6.27 3.95 -13.41
C ALA A 27 -6.40 4.98 -12.28
N GLY A 28 -7.59 5.10 -11.64
CA GLY A 28 -7.76 5.88 -10.41
C GLY A 28 -7.35 7.34 -10.51
N ASN A 29 -7.61 7.99 -11.63
CA ASN A 29 -7.17 9.35 -11.97
C ASN A 29 -5.67 9.49 -12.31
N ILE A 30 -4.97 8.39 -12.58
CA ILE A 30 -3.61 8.48 -13.15
C ILE A 30 -3.77 8.86 -14.62
N ILE A 31 -3.23 10.02 -15.01
CA ILE A 31 -3.31 10.54 -16.37
C ILE A 31 -1.91 10.68 -16.94
N GLY A 32 -1.68 10.08 -18.10
CA GLY A 32 -0.41 10.20 -18.83
C GLY A 32 -0.36 9.27 -20.03
N ILE A 33 0.27 9.73 -21.10
CA ILE A 33 0.44 8.98 -22.36
C ILE A 33 1.91 8.88 -22.78
N SER A 34 2.83 9.33 -21.91
CA SER A 34 4.27 9.18 -22.18
C SER A 34 4.68 7.71 -22.09
N GLU A 35 5.77 7.34 -22.77
CA GLU A 35 6.27 5.96 -22.78
C GLU A 35 6.50 5.40 -21.37
N PRO A 36 7.12 6.11 -20.41
CA PRO A 36 7.24 5.65 -19.03
C PRO A 36 5.89 5.41 -18.35
N MET A 37 4.86 6.20 -18.68
CA MET A 37 3.52 6.00 -18.12
C MET A 37 2.84 4.75 -18.70
N ILE A 38 3.05 4.46 -19.98
CA ILE A 38 2.56 3.24 -20.61
C ILE A 38 3.21 2.01 -19.97
N ASP A 39 4.52 2.06 -19.71
CA ASP A 39 5.22 0.98 -19.03
C ASP A 39 4.74 0.80 -17.58
N LEU A 40 4.47 1.89 -16.87
CA LEU A 40 3.84 1.83 -15.55
C LEU A 40 2.47 1.14 -15.63
N TYR A 41 1.61 1.49 -16.60
CA TYR A 41 0.30 0.86 -16.79
C TYR A 41 0.43 -0.64 -17.08
N ARG A 42 1.37 -1.05 -17.93
CA ARG A 42 1.65 -2.47 -18.20
C ARG A 42 2.03 -3.23 -16.92
N LEU A 43 2.90 -2.63 -16.11
CA LEU A 43 3.32 -3.22 -14.84
C LEU A 43 2.14 -3.35 -13.87
N LEU A 44 1.37 -2.27 -13.69
CA LEU A 44 0.18 -2.28 -12.83
C LEU A 44 -0.83 -3.35 -13.26
N TYR A 45 -1.04 -3.48 -14.56
CA TYR A 45 -1.90 -4.50 -15.13
C TYR A 45 -1.40 -5.91 -14.81
N GLN A 46 -0.10 -6.17 -14.95
CA GLN A 46 0.50 -7.48 -14.70
C GLN A 46 0.40 -7.92 -13.23
N ILE A 47 0.52 -6.98 -12.29
CA ILE A 47 0.57 -7.30 -10.85
C ILE A 47 -0.78 -7.16 -10.14
N ARG A 48 -1.81 -6.58 -10.78
CA ARG A 48 -3.09 -6.25 -10.13
C ARG A 48 -3.80 -7.45 -9.46
N LYS A 49 -3.68 -8.65 -10.04
CA LYS A 49 -4.28 -9.89 -9.52
C LYS A 49 -3.29 -10.76 -8.74
N LYS A 50 -2.05 -10.29 -8.55
CA LYS A 50 -1.04 -11.02 -7.78
C LYS A 50 -1.04 -10.53 -6.35
N ASP A 51 -0.90 -11.44 -5.41
CA ASP A 51 -0.77 -11.10 -3.99
C ASP A 51 0.73 -10.93 -3.67
N VAL A 52 1.25 -9.74 -3.95
CA VAL A 52 2.68 -9.42 -3.79
C VAL A 52 2.85 -8.09 -3.08
N THR A 53 3.85 -8.02 -2.20
CA THR A 53 4.34 -6.75 -1.65
C THR A 53 4.98 -5.94 -2.77
N THR A 54 4.67 -4.65 -2.82
CA THR A 54 5.11 -3.76 -3.90
C THR A 54 5.78 -2.53 -3.31
N ILE A 55 6.96 -2.18 -3.79
CA ILE A 55 7.66 -0.95 -3.43
C ILE A 55 7.51 0.06 -4.56
N LEU A 56 7.10 1.28 -4.21
CA LEU A 56 6.93 2.40 -5.14
C LEU A 56 8.06 3.42 -4.93
N TYR A 57 8.93 3.54 -5.91
CA TYR A 57 10.01 4.53 -5.90
C TYR A 57 9.62 5.78 -6.68
N GLY A 58 9.97 6.96 -6.16
CA GLY A 58 9.76 8.22 -6.84
C GLY A 58 9.85 9.41 -5.88
N GLU A 59 10.09 10.59 -6.42
CA GLU A 59 10.14 11.84 -5.66
C GLU A 59 8.79 12.14 -4.97
N SER A 60 8.82 13.03 -3.96
CA SER A 60 7.58 13.48 -3.34
C SER A 60 6.68 14.17 -4.37
N GLY A 61 5.36 13.93 -4.28
CA GLY A 61 4.41 14.53 -5.23
C GLY A 61 4.25 13.82 -6.58
N THR A 62 5.00 12.75 -6.88
CA THR A 62 4.90 12.02 -8.16
C THR A 62 3.65 11.16 -8.32
N GLY A 63 2.78 11.10 -7.31
CA GLY A 63 1.54 10.35 -7.39
C GLY A 63 1.61 8.92 -6.87
N LYS A 64 2.61 8.53 -6.07
CA LYS A 64 2.73 7.19 -5.48
C LYS A 64 1.44 6.72 -4.80
N ASN A 65 0.75 7.60 -4.07
CA ASN A 65 -0.53 7.32 -3.43
C ASN A 65 -1.64 6.97 -4.45
N LEU A 66 -1.66 7.63 -5.61
CA LEU A 66 -2.61 7.31 -6.69
C LEU A 66 -2.32 5.92 -7.26
N VAL A 67 -1.06 5.57 -7.43
CA VAL A 67 -0.62 4.24 -7.90
C VAL A 67 -1.04 3.16 -6.90
N ALA A 68 -0.80 3.36 -5.60
CA ALA A 68 -1.20 2.40 -4.57
C ALA A 68 -2.73 2.19 -4.53
N LYS A 69 -3.50 3.28 -4.62
CA LYS A 69 -4.97 3.22 -4.70
C LYS A 69 -5.45 2.51 -5.98
N CYS A 70 -4.78 2.75 -7.11
CA CYS A 70 -5.08 2.07 -8.36
C CYS A 70 -4.86 0.55 -8.24
N LEU A 71 -3.72 0.13 -7.68
CA LEU A 71 -3.42 -1.28 -7.44
C LEU A 71 -4.47 -1.94 -6.55
N HIS A 72 -4.85 -1.29 -5.44
CA HIS A 72 -5.86 -1.81 -4.53
C HIS A 72 -7.21 -1.98 -5.22
N LYS A 73 -7.74 -0.93 -5.87
CA LYS A 73 -9.04 -0.94 -6.56
C LYS A 73 -9.16 -2.03 -7.63
N ASN A 74 -8.03 -2.47 -8.17
CA ASN A 74 -7.97 -3.45 -9.24
C ASN A 74 -7.46 -4.82 -8.78
N SER A 75 -7.20 -4.96 -7.49
CA SER A 75 -6.75 -6.21 -6.87
C SER A 75 -7.92 -7.13 -6.55
N LEU A 76 -7.61 -8.35 -6.15
CA LEU A 76 -8.58 -9.31 -5.59
C LEU A 76 -9.16 -8.84 -4.24
N ARG A 77 -8.53 -7.82 -3.61
CA ARG A 77 -8.89 -7.27 -2.30
C ARG A 77 -9.60 -5.91 -2.38
N ARG A 78 -10.09 -5.52 -3.57
CA ARG A 78 -10.68 -4.19 -3.83
C ARG A 78 -11.87 -3.82 -2.96
N GLU A 79 -12.61 -4.83 -2.46
CA GLU A 79 -13.78 -4.65 -1.58
C GLU A 79 -13.39 -4.61 -0.09
N ASN A 80 -12.12 -4.87 0.22
CA ASN A 80 -11.58 -4.89 1.57
C ASN A 80 -10.93 -3.53 1.92
N PRO A 81 -10.56 -3.29 3.19
CA PRO A 81 -10.00 -2.00 3.61
C PRO A 81 -8.74 -1.61 2.84
N PHE A 82 -8.64 -0.33 2.49
CA PHE A 82 -7.39 0.33 2.08
C PHE A 82 -6.97 1.31 3.17
N VAL A 83 -5.92 0.97 3.90
CA VAL A 83 -5.38 1.78 4.98
C VAL A 83 -4.11 2.49 4.50
N SER A 84 -4.12 3.83 4.50
CA SER A 84 -2.95 4.64 4.14
C SER A 84 -2.38 5.29 5.38
N VAL A 85 -1.07 5.17 5.56
CA VAL A 85 -0.32 5.76 6.67
C VAL A 85 0.80 6.63 6.10
N ASN A 86 0.77 7.92 6.42
CA ASN A 86 1.89 8.82 6.16
C ASN A 86 2.80 8.81 7.39
N CYS A 87 3.92 8.12 7.30
CA CYS A 87 4.80 7.85 8.44
C CYS A 87 5.41 9.12 9.03
N PRO A 88 5.92 10.08 8.25
CA PRO A 88 6.43 11.35 8.77
C PRO A 88 5.39 12.23 9.47
N ALA A 89 4.10 12.04 9.17
CA ALA A 89 3.05 12.83 9.79
C ALA A 89 2.74 12.41 11.23
N ILE A 90 3.25 11.27 11.69
CA ILE A 90 3.02 10.73 13.03
C ILE A 90 4.31 10.88 13.85
N PRO A 91 4.27 11.45 15.06
CA PRO A 91 5.45 11.49 15.92
C PRO A 91 6.05 10.10 16.13
N GLY A 92 7.38 9.97 16.00
CA GLY A 92 8.07 8.68 16.00
C GLY A 92 7.73 7.81 17.21
N GLU A 93 7.59 8.40 18.41
CA GLU A 93 7.19 7.71 19.65
C GLU A 93 5.79 7.10 19.59
N LEU A 94 4.89 7.64 18.74
CA LEU A 94 3.53 7.15 18.55
C LEU A 94 3.36 6.24 17.33
N LEU A 95 4.29 6.31 16.39
CA LEU A 95 4.18 5.60 15.09
C LEU A 95 4.11 4.08 15.30
N GLU A 96 4.90 3.53 16.21
CA GLU A 96 4.85 2.11 16.54
C GLU A 96 3.46 1.70 17.07
N SER A 97 2.93 2.48 18.03
CA SER A 97 1.60 2.25 18.59
C SER A 97 0.48 2.42 17.55
N GLU A 98 0.60 3.38 16.63
CA GLU A 98 -0.36 3.54 15.53
C GLU A 98 -0.34 2.34 14.57
N LEU A 99 0.85 1.84 14.21
CA LEU A 99 1.00 0.74 13.25
C LEU A 99 0.57 -0.60 13.83
N PHE A 100 1.06 -0.95 15.03
CA PHE A 100 0.89 -2.29 15.62
C PHE A 100 -0.19 -2.36 16.69
N GLY A 101 -0.64 -1.20 17.21
CA GLY A 101 -1.52 -1.14 18.36
C GLY A 101 -0.76 -1.26 19.68
N HIS A 102 -1.47 -1.09 20.78
CA HIS A 102 -0.90 -1.20 22.13
C HIS A 102 -1.89 -1.81 23.12
N MET A 103 -1.34 -2.35 24.20
CA MET A 103 -2.11 -2.77 25.37
C MET A 103 -2.21 -1.60 26.36
N LYS A 104 -3.32 -1.56 27.11
CA LYS A 104 -3.49 -0.62 28.21
C LYS A 104 -2.30 -0.68 29.15
N GLY A 105 -1.76 0.48 29.52
CA GLY A 105 -0.65 0.61 30.46
C GLY A 105 0.74 0.33 29.87
N SER A 106 0.89 0.13 28.55
CA SER A 106 2.17 -0.15 27.91
C SER A 106 3.14 1.06 27.90
N PHE A 107 2.60 2.27 27.97
CA PHE A 107 3.35 3.52 28.10
C PHE A 107 2.49 4.61 28.75
N THR A 108 3.10 5.74 29.11
CA THR A 108 2.38 6.89 29.71
C THR A 108 1.36 7.45 28.72
N GLY A 109 0.07 7.39 29.06
CA GLY A 109 -1.05 7.79 28.19
C GLY A 109 -1.73 6.64 27.44
N ALA A 110 -1.31 5.37 27.66
CA ALA A 110 -2.00 4.20 27.15
C ALA A 110 -3.19 3.84 28.07
N ASP A 111 -4.26 4.62 28.00
CA ASP A 111 -5.42 4.48 28.90
C ASP A 111 -6.34 3.30 28.56
N SER A 112 -6.26 2.81 27.33
CA SER A 112 -7.06 1.69 26.82
C SER A 112 -6.25 0.87 25.82
N ASP A 113 -6.73 -0.34 25.49
CA ASP A 113 -6.22 -1.12 24.38
C ASP A 113 -6.54 -0.42 23.06
N LYS A 114 -5.60 -0.47 22.11
CA LYS A 114 -5.77 0.08 20.76
C LYS A 114 -5.40 -0.92 19.71
N GLU A 115 -6.24 -1.01 18.67
CA GLU A 115 -5.89 -1.74 17.45
C GLU A 115 -4.98 -0.92 16.54
N GLY A 116 -3.99 -1.59 15.94
CA GLY A 116 -3.05 -0.98 15.00
C GLY A 116 -3.59 -0.92 13.57
N LYS A 117 -2.93 -0.09 12.75
CA LYS A 117 -3.25 0.06 11.31
C LYS A 117 -3.08 -1.27 10.55
N PHE A 118 -2.12 -2.12 10.94
CA PHE A 118 -1.96 -3.44 10.35
C PHE A 118 -3.19 -4.34 10.58
N GLN A 119 -3.75 -4.33 11.78
CA GLN A 119 -4.98 -5.07 12.08
C GLN A 119 -6.19 -4.48 11.34
N ALA A 120 -6.30 -3.15 11.30
CA ALA A 120 -7.36 -2.47 10.56
C ALA A 120 -7.33 -2.76 9.05
N ALA A 121 -6.14 -3.07 8.49
CA ALA A 121 -5.94 -3.43 7.09
C ALA A 121 -6.09 -4.93 6.83
N ASN A 122 -6.46 -5.73 7.81
CA ASN A 122 -6.55 -7.18 7.67
C ASN A 122 -7.42 -7.59 6.47
N SER A 123 -6.93 -8.56 5.69
CA SER A 123 -7.49 -9.02 4.41
C SER A 123 -7.53 -7.95 3.31
N GLY A 124 -7.11 -6.73 3.59
CA GLY A 124 -7.08 -5.58 2.69
C GLY A 124 -5.69 -5.23 2.20
N THR A 125 -5.44 -3.93 2.10
CA THR A 125 -4.17 -3.37 1.66
C THR A 125 -3.74 -2.26 2.62
N ILE A 126 -2.49 -2.31 3.07
CA ILE A 126 -1.85 -1.20 3.76
C ILE A 126 -0.88 -0.49 2.81
N PHE A 127 -0.90 0.84 2.83
CA PHE A 127 0.04 1.69 2.09
C PHE A 127 0.82 2.53 3.09
N LEU A 128 2.12 2.27 3.16
CA LEU A 128 3.05 3.00 4.03
C LEU A 128 3.82 4.01 3.19
N ASP A 129 3.56 5.29 3.40
CA ASP A 129 4.23 6.37 2.69
C ASP A 129 5.47 6.82 3.46
N GLU A 130 6.58 6.99 2.72
CA GLU A 130 7.89 7.42 3.24
C GLU A 130 8.43 6.52 4.36
N ILE A 131 8.40 5.19 4.14
CA ILE A 131 8.89 4.20 5.11
C ILE A 131 10.38 4.39 5.44
N GLY A 132 11.15 5.02 4.56
CA GLY A 132 12.57 5.31 4.78
C GLY A 132 12.84 6.27 5.93
N ASP A 133 11.84 7.06 6.33
CA ASP A 133 11.96 8.02 7.44
C ASP A 133 11.69 7.39 8.83
N MET A 134 11.25 6.14 8.86
CA MET A 134 11.13 5.39 10.11
C MET A 134 12.51 5.04 10.68
N ASP A 135 12.58 4.89 12.02
CA ASP A 135 13.77 4.29 12.63
C ASP A 135 13.95 2.82 12.18
N ILE A 136 15.21 2.36 12.21
CA ILE A 136 15.58 1.04 11.68
C ILE A 136 14.91 -0.11 12.44
N GLY A 137 14.66 0.06 13.76
CA GLY A 137 14.00 -0.95 14.58
C GLY A 137 12.54 -1.12 14.17
N LEU A 138 11.87 -0.01 13.86
CA LEU A 138 10.49 -0.02 13.40
C LEU A 138 10.36 -0.60 11.97
N GLN A 139 11.31 -0.28 11.08
CA GLN A 139 11.39 -0.90 9.75
C GLN A 139 11.53 -2.43 9.84
N ALA A 140 12.35 -2.94 10.76
CA ALA A 140 12.51 -4.38 10.98
C ALA A 140 11.20 -5.03 11.48
N LYS A 141 10.44 -4.37 12.33
CA LYS A 141 9.11 -4.86 12.77
C LYS A 141 8.11 -4.88 11.62
N VAL A 142 8.09 -3.85 10.78
CA VAL A 142 7.26 -3.83 9.57
C VAL A 142 7.61 -5.00 8.66
N LEU A 143 8.90 -5.23 8.40
CA LEU A 143 9.36 -6.35 7.56
C LEU A 143 8.87 -7.69 8.10
N ARG A 144 8.92 -7.92 9.42
CA ARG A 144 8.39 -9.14 10.04
C ARG A 144 6.91 -9.34 9.73
N VAL A 145 6.09 -8.27 9.83
CA VAL A 145 4.66 -8.36 9.48
C VAL A 145 4.47 -8.73 8.01
N LEU A 146 5.29 -8.18 7.11
CA LEU A 146 5.18 -8.45 5.68
C LEU A 146 5.59 -9.87 5.30
N GLU A 147 6.56 -10.45 6.02
CA GLU A 147 7.09 -11.80 5.74
C GLU A 147 6.24 -12.91 6.39
N SER A 148 5.87 -12.73 7.67
CA SER A 148 5.21 -13.79 8.46
C SER A 148 3.71 -13.51 8.73
N GLY A 149 3.25 -12.28 8.52
CA GLY A 149 1.91 -11.85 8.94
C GLY A 149 1.77 -11.65 10.45
N GLU A 150 2.86 -11.74 11.21
CA GLU A 150 2.85 -11.64 12.66
C GLU A 150 2.82 -10.18 13.13
N ILE A 151 1.83 -9.85 13.96
CA ILE A 151 1.69 -8.54 14.61
C ILE A 151 1.83 -8.72 16.11
N GLU A 152 2.75 -7.97 16.70
CA GLU A 152 2.94 -7.88 18.14
C GLU A 152 2.60 -6.47 18.60
N LYS A 153 1.57 -6.34 19.47
CA LYS A 153 1.18 -5.05 20.06
C LYS A 153 2.23 -4.56 21.05
N VAL A 154 2.38 -3.26 21.15
CA VAL A 154 3.24 -2.65 22.17
C VAL A 154 2.76 -3.06 23.56
N GLY A 155 3.67 -3.60 24.38
CA GLY A 155 3.36 -4.11 25.71
C GLY A 155 2.69 -5.48 25.77
N SER A 156 2.61 -6.19 24.67
CA SER A 156 2.05 -7.56 24.59
C SER A 156 3.16 -8.58 24.33
N ASN A 157 3.01 -9.76 24.92
CA ASN A 157 3.80 -10.94 24.59
C ASN A 157 3.01 -11.91 23.68
N THR A 158 1.82 -11.49 23.21
CA THR A 158 0.99 -12.32 22.33
C THR A 158 1.08 -11.82 20.89
N VAL A 159 1.22 -12.77 19.96
CA VAL A 159 1.27 -12.50 18.52
C VAL A 159 -0.12 -12.69 17.93
N SER A 160 -0.58 -11.76 17.12
CA SER A 160 -1.74 -11.90 16.26
C SER A 160 -1.30 -12.01 14.80
N TYR A 161 -2.12 -12.63 13.96
CA TYR A 161 -1.80 -12.83 12.54
C TYR A 161 -2.70 -11.98 11.65
N THR A 162 -2.14 -11.53 10.53
CA THR A 162 -2.87 -10.77 9.51
C THR A 162 -2.54 -11.29 8.11
N HIS A 163 -3.48 -11.12 7.19
CA HIS A 163 -3.30 -11.41 5.77
C HIS A 163 -3.34 -10.10 4.98
N LEU A 164 -2.18 -9.49 4.78
CA LEU A 164 -2.04 -8.17 4.18
C LEU A 164 -1.44 -8.22 2.79
N ARG A 165 -1.79 -7.21 1.99
CA ARG A 165 -0.97 -6.76 0.88
C ARG A 165 -0.40 -5.39 1.24
N ALA A 166 0.91 -5.23 1.16
CA ALA A 166 1.55 -3.96 1.46
C ALA A 166 2.04 -3.28 0.18
N HIS A 167 1.92 -1.96 0.16
CA HIS A 167 2.60 -1.07 -0.76
C HIS A 167 3.41 -0.09 0.06
N GLU A 168 4.70 0.01 -0.24
CA GLU A 168 5.64 0.87 0.46
C GLU A 168 6.19 1.91 -0.51
N THR A 169 6.55 3.08 0.02
CA THR A 169 7.25 4.12 -0.75
C THR A 169 8.56 4.49 -0.07
N ARG A 170 9.54 4.80 -0.89
CA ARG A 170 10.84 5.32 -0.48
C ARG A 170 11.13 6.60 -1.21
#